data_f4a173866de2620b94e02fbb7b7409af
#
_entry.id   f4a173866de2620b94e02fbb7b7409af
#
_cell.length_a   1.000
_cell.length_b   1.000
_cell.length_c   1.000
_cell.angle_alpha   90.00
_cell.angle_beta   90.00
_cell.angle_gamma   90.00
#
_symmetry.space_group_name_H-M   'P 1'
#
loop_
_entity.id
_entity.type
_entity.pdbx_description
1 polymer ?
#
loop_
_entity_poly.entity_id
_entity_poly.type
_entity_poly.pdbx_seq_one_letter_code
_entity_poly.pdbx_strand_id
1 'polypeptide(L)'
;MEKQLTIKGIKSQLAAISQENDPLLILYKDDRRVGVQKLLKQTYKKIQQHQLLVAQFQQRLALEKEAWSQGLNFVAGIDEVGRGCLAGPVITAAVILPHDFSVIEVNDSKQLSRHTRERLYPQIIEQALAVSIGVSSPSVIDQINILQATRQSMKK
;
A
#
# COMPACT_ATOMS: atom_id res chain seq x y z
N MET A 1 -11.86 -42.54 17.47
CA MET A 1 -12.68 -41.53 16.78
C MET A 1 -12.00 -40.18 16.98
N GLU A 2 -11.35 -39.64 15.94
CA GLU A 2 -10.79 -38.27 15.99
C GLU A 2 -11.91 -37.27 16.22
N LYS A 3 -11.76 -36.45 17.24
CA LYS A 3 -12.74 -35.43 17.61
C LYS A 3 -12.79 -34.38 16.51
N GLN A 4 -13.85 -34.39 15.73
CA GLN A 4 -14.05 -33.43 14.64
C GLN A 4 -13.95 -32.00 15.18
N LEU A 5 -13.04 -31.19 14.65
CA LEU A 5 -12.84 -29.81 15.11
C LEU A 5 -14.10 -28.98 14.97
N THR A 6 -14.35 -28.10 15.94
CA THR A 6 -15.45 -27.16 15.89
C THR A 6 -15.23 -26.12 14.79
N ILE A 7 -16.29 -25.51 14.27
CA ILE A 7 -16.19 -24.43 13.26
C ILE A 7 -15.28 -23.29 13.76
N LYS A 8 -15.33 -22.97 15.07
CA LYS A 8 -14.46 -21.98 15.71
C LYS A 8 -12.99 -22.40 15.64
N GLY A 9 -12.67 -23.68 15.89
CA GLY A 9 -11.30 -24.20 15.77
C GLY A 9 -10.78 -24.15 14.34
N ILE A 10 -11.62 -24.53 13.37
CA ILE A 10 -11.28 -24.45 11.94
C ILE A 10 -11.03 -22.99 11.53
N LYS A 11 -11.87 -22.04 11.97
CA LYS A 11 -11.66 -20.63 11.70
C LYS A 11 -10.30 -20.12 12.17
N SER A 12 -9.87 -20.54 13.37
CA SER A 12 -8.55 -20.16 13.90
C SER A 12 -7.41 -20.73 13.06
N GLN A 13 -7.51 -21.97 12.59
CA GLN A 13 -6.52 -22.59 11.71
C GLN A 13 -6.45 -21.90 10.34
N LEU A 14 -7.61 -21.61 9.73
CA LEU A 14 -7.70 -20.94 8.43
C LEU A 14 -7.27 -19.46 8.47
N ALA A 15 -7.24 -18.82 9.63
CA ALA A 15 -6.89 -17.41 9.76
C ALA A 15 -5.44 -17.07 9.36
N ALA A 16 -4.52 -18.03 9.56
CA ALA A 16 -3.09 -17.87 9.27
C ALA A 16 -2.71 -18.25 7.83
N ILE A 17 -3.64 -18.78 7.04
CA ILE A 17 -3.37 -19.25 5.68
C ILE A 17 -3.23 -18.07 4.72
N SER A 18 -2.15 -18.10 3.92
CA SER A 18 -1.81 -17.11 2.92
C SER A 18 -1.68 -17.64 1.49
N GLN A 19 -1.72 -18.99 1.31
CA GLN A 19 -1.53 -19.64 0.01
C GLN A 19 -2.70 -20.57 -0.32
N GLU A 20 -3.09 -20.60 -1.60
CA GLU A 20 -4.23 -21.41 -2.07
C GLU A 20 -3.99 -22.93 -2.01
N ASN A 21 -2.73 -23.36 -2.03
CA ASN A 21 -2.33 -24.76 -1.96
C ASN A 21 -2.01 -25.25 -0.54
N ASP A 22 -2.43 -24.51 0.50
CA ASP A 22 -2.23 -24.89 1.88
C ASP A 22 -2.93 -26.23 2.19
N PRO A 23 -2.24 -27.20 2.82
CA PRO A 23 -2.81 -28.50 3.16
C PRO A 23 -4.12 -28.45 3.95
N LEU A 24 -4.31 -27.42 4.79
CA LEU A 24 -5.55 -27.27 5.56
C LEU A 24 -6.75 -26.91 4.68
N LEU A 25 -6.54 -26.14 3.59
CA LEU A 25 -7.60 -25.87 2.63
C LEU A 25 -8.03 -27.15 1.89
N ILE A 26 -7.05 -27.98 1.53
CA ILE A 26 -7.31 -29.29 0.91
C ILE A 26 -8.04 -30.21 1.87
N LEU A 27 -7.60 -30.26 3.13
CA LEU A 27 -8.21 -31.10 4.19
C LEU A 27 -9.70 -30.79 4.39
N TYR A 28 -10.06 -29.50 4.40
CA TYR A 28 -11.45 -29.07 4.65
C TYR A 28 -12.30 -28.93 3.39
N LYS A 29 -11.75 -29.14 2.20
CA LYS A 29 -12.45 -28.94 0.92
C LYS A 29 -13.77 -29.72 0.84
N ASP A 30 -13.78 -30.96 1.30
CA ASP A 30 -14.92 -31.87 1.21
C ASP A 30 -15.78 -31.89 2.50
N ASP A 31 -15.51 -31.00 3.45
CA ASP A 31 -16.32 -30.87 4.66
C ASP A 31 -17.72 -30.29 4.31
N ARG A 32 -18.76 -31.10 4.52
CA ARG A 32 -20.14 -30.76 4.12
C ARG A 32 -20.83 -29.71 5.04
N ARG A 33 -20.20 -29.34 6.15
CA ARG A 33 -20.76 -28.33 7.06
C ARG A 33 -20.82 -26.95 6.39
N VAL A 34 -22.02 -26.35 6.29
CA VAL A 34 -22.24 -25.04 5.65
C VAL A 34 -21.34 -23.97 6.23
N GLY A 35 -21.11 -23.98 7.55
CA GLY A 35 -20.20 -23.04 8.22
C GLY A 35 -18.74 -23.17 7.76
N VAL A 36 -18.26 -24.41 7.51
CA VAL A 36 -16.89 -24.66 7.00
C VAL A 36 -16.77 -24.21 5.55
N GLN A 37 -17.74 -24.53 4.70
CA GLN A 37 -17.73 -24.08 3.30
C GLN A 37 -17.74 -22.55 3.20
N LYS A 38 -18.50 -21.85 4.07
CA LYS A 38 -18.47 -20.39 4.14
C LYS A 38 -17.08 -19.86 4.53
N LEU A 39 -16.43 -20.47 5.52
CA LEU A 39 -15.08 -20.11 5.95
C LEU A 39 -14.05 -20.32 4.82
N LEU A 40 -14.09 -21.45 4.14
CA LEU A 40 -13.21 -21.72 2.99
C LEU A 40 -13.37 -20.65 1.91
N LYS A 41 -14.60 -20.36 1.50
CA LYS A 41 -14.88 -19.31 0.50
C LYS A 41 -14.32 -17.95 0.92
N GLN A 42 -14.46 -17.59 2.20
CA GLN A 42 -13.91 -16.34 2.75
C GLN A 42 -12.38 -16.36 2.73
N THR A 43 -11.76 -17.48 3.08
CA THR A 43 -10.29 -17.63 3.08
C THR A 43 -9.74 -17.54 1.66
N TYR A 44 -10.29 -18.25 0.69
CA TYR A 44 -9.89 -18.13 -0.71
C TYR A 44 -10.02 -16.69 -1.22
N LYS A 45 -11.15 -16.02 -0.94
CA LYS A 45 -11.34 -14.62 -1.32
C LYS A 45 -10.27 -13.70 -0.72
N LYS A 46 -9.92 -13.92 0.56
CA LYS A 46 -8.86 -13.15 1.24
C LYS A 46 -7.50 -13.36 0.56
N ILE A 47 -7.15 -14.60 0.24
CA ILE A 47 -5.89 -14.95 -0.43
C ILE A 47 -5.83 -14.28 -1.81
N GLN A 48 -6.88 -14.40 -2.62
CA GLN A 48 -6.94 -13.79 -3.96
C GLN A 48 -6.84 -12.26 -3.90
N GLN A 49 -7.52 -11.63 -2.94
CA GLN A 49 -7.40 -10.18 -2.73
C GLN A 49 -5.97 -9.78 -2.36
N HIS A 50 -5.31 -10.54 -1.50
CA HIS A 50 -3.92 -10.27 -1.13
C HIS A 50 -2.97 -10.45 -2.32
N GLN A 51 -3.12 -11.52 -3.10
CA GLN A 51 -2.33 -11.75 -4.32
C GLN A 51 -2.51 -10.63 -5.34
N LEU A 52 -3.75 -10.15 -5.52
CA LEU A 52 -4.04 -9.01 -6.38
C LEU A 52 -3.35 -7.73 -5.91
N LEU A 53 -3.40 -7.43 -4.59
CA LEU A 53 -2.70 -6.28 -4.01
C LEU A 53 -1.19 -6.37 -4.22
N VAL A 54 -0.59 -7.54 -4.00
CA VAL A 54 0.85 -7.78 -4.26
C VAL A 54 1.18 -7.54 -5.74
N ALA A 55 0.40 -8.10 -6.66
CA ALA A 55 0.61 -7.92 -8.09
C ALA A 55 0.51 -6.45 -8.52
N GLN A 56 -0.50 -5.74 -8.05
CA GLN A 56 -0.67 -4.30 -8.30
C GLN A 56 0.48 -3.47 -7.69
N PHE A 57 0.92 -3.81 -6.50
CA PHE A 57 2.07 -3.16 -5.87
C PHE A 57 3.35 -3.37 -6.68
N GLN A 58 3.62 -4.59 -7.13
CA GLN A 58 4.76 -4.89 -7.99
C GLN A 58 4.73 -4.12 -9.32
N GLN A 59 3.55 -3.90 -9.86
CA GLN A 59 3.34 -3.10 -11.07
C GLN A 59 3.61 -1.60 -10.81
N ARG A 60 3.21 -1.07 -9.65
CA ARG A 60 3.50 0.32 -9.28
C ARG A 60 5.00 0.59 -9.11
N LEU A 61 5.76 -0.39 -8.63
CA LEU A 61 7.22 -0.32 -8.49
C LEU A 61 7.99 -0.59 -9.81
N ALA A 62 7.32 -0.64 -10.96
CA ALA A 62 7.99 -1.02 -12.20
C ALA A 62 9.12 -0.05 -12.61
N LEU A 63 8.91 1.25 -12.43
CA LEU A 63 9.90 2.29 -12.75
C LEU A 63 11.10 2.22 -11.79
N GLU A 64 10.84 2.08 -10.50
CA GLU A 64 11.89 1.91 -9.50
C GLU A 64 12.73 0.66 -9.78
N LYS A 65 12.08 -0.47 -10.08
CA LYS A 65 12.77 -1.72 -10.42
C LYS A 65 13.61 -1.63 -11.68
N GLU A 66 13.13 -0.93 -12.70
CA GLU A 66 13.90 -0.66 -13.91
C GLU A 66 15.16 0.15 -13.58
N ALA A 67 15.01 1.24 -12.81
CA ALA A 67 16.13 2.06 -12.39
C ALA A 67 17.13 1.28 -11.51
N TRP A 68 16.64 0.49 -10.56
CA TRP A 68 17.46 -0.38 -9.72
C TRP A 68 18.25 -1.42 -10.53
N SER A 69 17.65 -1.98 -11.58
CA SER A 69 18.35 -2.93 -12.47
C SER A 69 19.49 -2.30 -13.24
N GLN A 70 19.47 -0.96 -13.41
CA GLN A 70 20.53 -0.16 -14.01
C GLN A 70 21.57 0.35 -12.99
N GLY A 71 21.46 -0.06 -11.71
CA GLY A 71 22.36 0.36 -10.64
C GLY A 71 21.99 1.70 -9.97
N LEU A 72 20.85 2.29 -10.32
CA LEU A 72 20.34 3.53 -9.70
C LEU A 72 19.60 3.17 -8.40
N ASN A 73 20.30 3.07 -7.29
CA ASN A 73 19.76 2.57 -6.03
C ASN A 73 18.83 3.57 -5.30
N PHE A 74 18.93 4.87 -5.60
CA PHE A 74 18.14 5.93 -4.95
C PHE A 74 17.20 6.56 -5.98
N VAL A 75 15.96 6.06 -6.02
CA VAL A 75 14.90 6.57 -6.89
C VAL A 75 13.92 7.35 -6.04
N ALA A 76 13.76 8.65 -6.29
CA ALA A 76 12.83 9.51 -5.58
C ALA A 76 11.51 9.64 -6.33
N GLY A 77 10.41 9.30 -5.69
CA GLY A 77 9.07 9.68 -6.11
C GLY A 77 8.71 11.06 -5.52
N ILE A 78 8.20 11.97 -6.35
CA ILE A 78 7.83 13.33 -5.92
C ILE A 78 6.39 13.62 -6.36
N ASP A 79 5.58 14.16 -5.44
CA ASP A 79 4.20 14.60 -5.73
C ASP A 79 3.84 15.84 -4.92
N GLU A 80 2.74 16.51 -5.28
CA GLU A 80 2.28 17.72 -4.62
C GLU A 80 0.81 17.63 -4.19
N VAL A 81 0.49 18.42 -3.17
CA VAL A 81 -0.88 18.69 -2.72
C VAL A 81 -1.08 20.21 -2.58
N GLY A 82 -2.31 20.68 -2.82
CA GLY A 82 -2.68 22.08 -2.67
C GLY A 82 -2.78 22.87 -3.99
N ARG A 83 -2.50 22.29 -5.15
CA ARG A 83 -2.63 22.98 -6.45
C ARG A 83 -4.06 23.23 -6.90
N GLY A 84 -5.03 22.47 -6.40
CA GLY A 84 -6.45 22.59 -6.77
C GLY A 84 -7.29 23.40 -5.76
N CYS A 85 -6.71 23.87 -4.68
CA CYS A 85 -7.41 24.62 -3.65
C CYS A 85 -7.60 26.09 -4.05
N LEU A 86 -8.73 26.69 -3.63
CA LEU A 86 -8.99 28.14 -3.84
C LEU A 86 -7.99 29.00 -3.06
N ALA A 87 -7.58 28.55 -1.87
CA ALA A 87 -6.58 29.20 -1.03
C ALA A 87 -5.83 28.15 -0.20
N GLY A 88 -4.58 28.45 0.13
CA GLY A 88 -3.72 27.58 0.94
C GLY A 88 -2.33 27.42 0.35
N PRO A 89 -1.40 26.79 1.09
CA PRO A 89 -0.06 26.52 0.60
C PRO A 89 -0.08 25.36 -0.42
N VAL A 90 0.93 25.32 -1.27
CA VAL A 90 1.33 24.09 -1.98
C VAL A 90 2.37 23.37 -1.14
N ILE A 91 2.16 22.07 -0.94
CA ILE A 91 3.08 21.20 -0.22
C ILE A 91 3.53 20.10 -1.18
N THR A 92 4.82 19.86 -1.21
CA THR A 92 5.43 18.78 -2.01
C THR A 92 6.11 17.78 -1.08
N ALA A 93 6.11 16.52 -1.46
CA ALA A 93 6.85 15.48 -0.76
C ALA A 93 7.72 14.71 -1.76
N ALA A 94 8.96 14.42 -1.35
CA ALA A 94 9.85 13.51 -2.05
C ALA A 94 10.15 12.32 -1.13
N VAL A 95 10.05 11.10 -1.67
CA VAL A 95 10.26 9.87 -0.90
C VAL A 95 11.18 8.94 -1.69
N ILE A 96 12.20 8.39 -1.04
CA ILE A 96 13.04 7.32 -1.57
C ILE A 96 12.72 6.04 -0.82
N LEU A 97 12.24 5.04 -1.55
CA LEU A 97 11.90 3.74 -0.98
C LEU A 97 13.07 2.75 -1.10
N PRO A 98 13.27 1.85 -0.11
CA PRO A 98 14.23 0.76 -0.22
C PRO A 98 13.74 -0.32 -1.19
N HIS A 99 14.65 -1.17 -1.66
CA HIS A 99 14.33 -2.28 -2.56
C HIS A 99 13.39 -3.32 -1.94
N ASP A 100 13.41 -3.48 -0.63
CA ASP A 100 12.61 -4.40 0.17
C ASP A 100 11.36 -3.75 0.79
N PHE A 101 10.97 -2.56 0.30
CA PHE A 101 9.75 -1.89 0.77
C PHE A 101 8.53 -2.81 0.68
N SER A 102 7.82 -2.97 1.79
CA SER A 102 6.82 -4.04 1.97
C SER A 102 5.38 -3.57 2.20
N VAL A 103 5.11 -2.27 2.23
CA VAL A 103 3.76 -1.71 2.47
C VAL A 103 2.92 -1.80 1.19
N ILE A 104 2.43 -2.99 0.87
CA ILE A 104 1.75 -3.31 -0.41
C ILE A 104 0.45 -2.53 -0.66
N GLU A 105 -0.17 -1.99 0.40
CA GLU A 105 -1.42 -1.24 0.31
C GLU A 105 -1.24 0.22 -0.14
N VAL A 106 -0.01 0.71 -0.24
CA VAL A 106 0.28 2.07 -0.74
C VAL A 106 -0.23 2.23 -2.16
N ASN A 107 -1.00 3.27 -2.40
CA ASN A 107 -1.62 3.59 -3.68
C ASN A 107 -1.82 5.10 -3.81
N ASP A 108 -2.31 5.57 -4.97
CA ASP A 108 -2.74 6.96 -5.17
C ASP A 108 -3.63 7.42 -3.98
N SER A 109 -3.27 8.55 -3.40
CA SER A 109 -3.95 9.10 -2.22
C SER A 109 -5.45 9.31 -2.43
N LYS A 110 -5.88 9.58 -3.65
CA LYS A 110 -7.30 9.76 -4.03
C LYS A 110 -8.08 8.44 -4.00
N GLN A 111 -7.40 7.30 -4.13
CA GLN A 111 -8.00 5.97 -4.06
C GLN A 111 -8.05 5.41 -2.64
N LEU A 112 -7.39 6.08 -1.69
CA LEU A 112 -7.30 5.64 -0.29
C LEU A 112 -8.23 6.47 0.60
N SER A 113 -8.94 5.80 1.52
CA SER A 113 -9.68 6.50 2.58
C SER A 113 -8.72 7.28 3.48
N ARG A 114 -9.22 8.34 4.14
CA ARG A 114 -8.45 9.09 5.12
C ARG A 114 -7.84 8.16 6.20
N HIS A 115 -8.65 7.28 6.75
CA HIS A 115 -8.20 6.31 7.76
C HIS A 115 -7.06 5.41 7.24
N THR A 116 -7.15 4.95 5.99
CA THR A 116 -6.08 4.14 5.37
C THR A 116 -4.81 4.95 5.22
N ARG A 117 -4.88 6.20 4.75
CA ARG A 117 -3.70 7.07 4.63
C ARG A 117 -3.03 7.32 5.97
N GLU A 118 -3.81 7.63 7.02
CA GLU A 118 -3.30 7.85 8.39
C GLU A 118 -2.63 6.60 8.97
N ARG A 119 -3.12 5.41 8.64
CA ARG A 119 -2.54 4.13 9.05
C ARG A 119 -1.26 3.79 8.29
N LEU A 120 -1.20 4.09 6.99
CA LEU A 120 -0.03 3.79 6.16
C LEU A 120 1.13 4.78 6.36
N TYR A 121 0.83 6.03 6.71
CA TYR A 121 1.82 7.08 6.88
C TYR A 121 3.01 6.69 7.78
N PRO A 122 2.81 6.23 9.03
CA PRO A 122 3.93 5.85 9.89
C PRO A 122 4.74 4.69 9.31
N GLN A 123 4.10 3.73 8.63
CA GLN A 123 4.79 2.60 8.02
C GLN A 123 5.68 3.02 6.84
N ILE A 124 5.25 4.03 6.08
CA ILE A 124 6.05 4.61 4.99
C ILE A 124 7.26 5.34 5.57
N ILE A 125 7.04 6.19 6.58
CA ILE A 125 8.13 6.95 7.23
C ILE A 125 9.17 6.03 7.86
N GLU A 126 8.74 4.94 8.49
CA GLU A 126 9.63 3.96 9.13
C GLU A 126 10.50 3.22 8.11
N GLN A 127 9.95 2.89 6.93
CA GLN A 127 10.65 2.09 5.92
C GLN A 127 11.41 2.95 4.89
N ALA A 128 11.01 4.19 4.65
CA ALA A 128 11.64 5.04 3.65
C ALA A 128 13.11 5.32 3.98
N LEU A 129 13.97 5.29 2.95
CA LEU A 129 15.39 5.67 3.08
C LEU A 129 15.55 7.17 3.30
N ALA A 130 14.68 7.97 2.68
CA ALA A 130 14.65 9.41 2.86
C ALA A 130 13.24 9.95 2.58
N VAL A 131 12.87 11.00 3.31
CA VAL A 131 11.65 11.78 3.09
C VAL A 131 12.00 13.26 3.22
N SER A 132 11.56 14.07 2.26
CA SER A 132 11.67 15.52 2.30
C SER A 132 10.32 16.16 2.01
N ILE A 133 10.04 17.29 2.67
CA ILE A 133 8.80 18.04 2.49
C ILE A 133 9.15 19.49 2.15
N GLY A 134 8.64 19.96 1.01
CA GLY A 134 8.73 21.35 0.59
C GLY A 134 7.38 22.06 0.80
N VAL A 135 7.44 23.34 1.15
CA VAL A 135 6.24 24.17 1.34
C VAL A 135 6.43 25.50 0.64
N SER A 136 5.44 25.89 -0.17
CA SER A 136 5.30 27.25 -0.68
C SER A 136 4.02 27.90 -0.13
N SER A 137 4.18 29.02 0.56
CA SER A 137 3.04 29.74 1.17
C SER A 137 2.15 30.39 0.11
N PRO A 138 0.91 30.76 0.45
CA PRO A 138 0.03 31.54 -0.43
C PRO A 138 0.69 32.80 -0.98
N SER A 139 1.41 33.54 -0.15
CA SER A 139 2.12 34.76 -0.57
C SER A 139 3.18 34.50 -1.63
N VAL A 140 3.87 33.37 -1.58
CA VAL A 140 4.81 32.96 -2.64
C VAL A 140 4.05 32.60 -3.92
N ILE A 141 2.92 31.90 -3.79
CA ILE A 141 2.07 31.57 -4.95
C ILE A 141 1.56 32.82 -5.66
N ASP A 142 1.13 33.82 -4.90
CA ASP A 142 0.66 35.09 -5.44
C ASP A 142 1.76 35.87 -6.18
N GLN A 143 3.00 35.77 -5.72
CA GLN A 143 4.15 36.48 -6.32
C GLN A 143 4.65 35.82 -7.62
N ILE A 144 4.72 34.47 -7.67
CA ILE A 144 5.42 33.74 -8.75
C ILE A 144 4.53 32.76 -9.51
N ASN A 145 3.25 32.71 -9.22
CA ASN A 145 2.22 31.76 -9.64
C ASN A 145 2.39 30.31 -9.11
N ILE A 146 1.30 29.55 -9.20
CA ILE A 146 1.22 28.20 -8.65
C ILE A 146 2.22 27.21 -9.29
N LEU A 147 2.49 27.34 -10.59
CA LEU A 147 3.43 26.45 -11.30
C LEU A 147 4.87 26.67 -10.80
N GLN A 148 5.30 27.91 -10.70
CA GLN A 148 6.65 28.23 -10.25
C GLN A 148 6.81 27.92 -8.75
N ALA A 149 5.80 28.23 -7.93
CA ALA A 149 5.78 27.89 -6.51
C ALA A 149 5.89 26.37 -6.27
N THR A 150 5.17 25.56 -7.06
CA THR A 150 5.28 24.09 -7.01
C THR A 150 6.70 23.63 -7.37
N ARG A 151 7.25 24.11 -8.48
CA ARG A 151 8.63 23.77 -8.90
C ARG A 151 9.68 24.19 -7.87
N GLN A 152 9.51 25.36 -7.26
CA GLN A 152 10.40 25.83 -6.20
C GLN A 152 10.30 24.94 -4.95
N SER A 153 9.08 24.52 -4.59
CA SER A 153 8.85 23.61 -3.46
C SER A 153 9.49 22.24 -3.68
N MET A 154 9.44 21.71 -4.91
CA MET A 154 10.04 20.41 -5.28
C MET A 154 11.58 20.43 -5.31
N LYS A 155 12.22 21.61 -5.32
CA LYS A 155 13.69 21.77 -5.35
C LYS A 155 14.32 21.90 -3.96
N LYS A 156 13.49 22.04 -2.91
CA LYS A 156 13.95 22.13 -1.52
C LYS A 156 14.18 20.76 -0.92
#